data_f2ea2f35dfbd415173118b725c45d04c
#
_entry.id   f2ea2f35dfbd415173118b725c45d04c
#
_cell.length_a   1.000
_cell.length_b   1.000
_cell.length_c   1.000
_cell.angle_alpha   90.00
_cell.angle_beta   90.00
_cell.angle_gamma   90.00
#
_symmetry.space_group_name_H-M   'P 1'
#
loop_
_entity.id
_entity.type
_entity.pdbx_description
1 polymer ?
#
loop_
_entity_poly.entity_id
_entity_poly.type
_entity_poly.pdbx_seq_one_letter_code
_entity_poly.pdbx_strand_id
1 'polypeptide(L)'
;LEFRRVLFRSLQVAIQTKEGDETVVSNSNYKHMYWNMTQQLAHHTVNGCNIRCGDMMASGTISGPQEGSYGSMLEIAWKGTKPVAMADGTQRTFILDGDTVVMRGYAERNGIRIGFGVCAGQVLPSVD
;
A
#
# COMPACT_ATOMS: atom_id res chain seq x y z
N LEU A 1 15.12 -23.34 4.81
CA LEU A 1 15.24 -22.05 4.08
C LEU A 1 14.47 -20.98 4.85
N GLU A 2 15.18 -20.10 5.55
CA GLU A 2 14.57 -19.02 6.33
C GLU A 2 14.07 -17.91 5.40
N PHE A 3 12.90 -18.06 4.84
CA PHE A 3 12.18 -16.96 4.17
C PHE A 3 11.82 -15.78 5.11
N ARG A 4 11.99 -15.97 6.41
CA ARG A 4 11.80 -14.91 7.43
C ARG A 4 12.81 -13.76 7.34
N ARG A 5 13.94 -13.92 6.65
CA ARG A 5 15.04 -12.93 6.62
C ARG A 5 14.94 -11.84 5.54
N VAL A 6 13.89 -11.82 4.70
CA VAL A 6 13.72 -10.81 3.63
C VAL A 6 12.63 -9.78 3.99
N LEU A 7 12.38 -9.52 5.26
CA LEU A 7 11.17 -8.83 5.73
C LEU A 7 11.33 -7.33 6.02
N PHE A 8 12.47 -6.71 5.70
CA PHE A 8 12.58 -5.25 5.81
C PHE A 8 12.21 -4.60 4.47
N ARG A 9 10.92 -4.68 4.12
CA ARG A 9 10.37 -3.99 2.96
C ARG A 9 9.58 -2.80 3.47
N SER A 10 10.16 -1.63 3.33
CA SER A 10 9.48 -0.38 3.62
C SER A 10 8.55 -0.02 2.47
N LEU A 11 7.34 0.37 2.80
CA LEU A 11 6.27 0.71 1.88
C LEU A 11 5.79 2.11 2.20
N GLN A 12 5.67 2.95 1.18
CA GLN A 12 5.17 4.31 1.31
C GLN A 12 4.03 4.52 0.32
N VAL A 13 2.98 5.16 0.80
CA VAL A 13 1.86 5.61 -0.03
C VAL A 13 1.70 7.11 0.13
N ALA A 14 1.62 7.82 -0.99
CA ALA A 14 1.29 9.23 -1.05
C ALA A 14 0.04 9.43 -1.91
N ILE A 15 -0.67 10.52 -1.63
CA ILE A 15 -1.74 11.04 -2.47
C ILE A 15 -1.27 12.39 -3.00
N GLN A 16 -1.33 12.56 -4.30
CA GLN A 16 -1.15 13.83 -4.97
C GLN A 16 -2.51 14.30 -5.45
N THR A 17 -2.94 15.46 -4.96
CA THR A 17 -4.17 16.08 -5.43
C THR A 17 -3.98 16.62 -6.85
N LYS A 18 -5.08 16.90 -7.55
CA LYS A 18 -5.04 17.35 -8.95
C LYS A 18 -4.11 18.54 -9.21
N GLU A 19 -4.00 19.44 -8.24
CA GLU A 19 -3.25 20.71 -8.35
C GLU A 19 -2.15 20.85 -7.31
N GLY A 20 -1.94 19.85 -6.48
CA GLY A 20 -1.03 19.91 -5.34
C GLY A 20 0.16 18.97 -5.44
N ASP A 21 1.04 19.13 -4.47
CA ASP A 21 2.17 18.24 -4.24
C ASP A 21 1.75 16.92 -3.57
N GLU A 22 2.64 15.94 -3.60
CA GLU A 22 2.43 14.67 -2.93
C GLU A 22 2.36 14.84 -1.41
N THR A 23 1.35 14.25 -0.79
CA THR A 23 1.23 14.10 0.66
C THR A 23 1.41 12.64 1.02
N VAL A 24 2.44 12.32 1.80
CA VAL A 24 2.63 10.96 2.31
C VAL A 24 1.57 10.67 3.37
N VAL A 25 0.71 9.69 3.09
CA VAL A 25 -0.40 9.31 3.97
C VAL A 25 -0.13 8.02 4.75
N SER A 26 0.81 7.20 4.27
CA SER A 26 1.20 5.97 4.96
C SER A 26 2.68 5.62 4.75
N ASN A 27 3.33 5.21 5.85
CA ASN A 27 4.62 4.55 5.85
C ASN A 27 4.49 3.23 6.61
N SER A 28 4.37 2.14 5.88
CA SER A 28 4.18 0.80 6.44
C SER A 28 5.38 -0.11 6.15
N ASN A 29 5.32 -1.33 6.61
CA ASN A 29 6.37 -2.31 6.37
C ASN A 29 5.76 -3.71 6.25
N TYR A 30 6.24 -4.49 5.30
CA TYR A 30 5.78 -5.87 5.08
C TYR A 30 5.96 -6.78 6.31
N LYS A 31 6.83 -6.42 7.27
CA LYS A 31 7.01 -7.15 8.54
C LYS A 31 5.72 -7.25 9.38
N HIS A 32 4.75 -6.36 9.14
CA HIS A 32 3.47 -6.35 9.84
C HIS A 32 2.50 -7.42 9.32
N MET A 33 2.83 -8.10 8.22
CA MET A 33 2.04 -9.22 7.73
C MET A 33 2.14 -10.41 8.65
N TYR A 34 0.99 -10.95 9.06
CA TYR A 34 0.90 -12.17 9.86
C TYR A 34 1.21 -13.42 9.02
N TRP A 35 0.61 -13.50 7.82
CA TRP A 35 0.78 -14.62 6.89
C TRP A 35 1.93 -14.35 5.93
N ASN A 36 2.83 -15.31 5.77
CA ASN A 36 3.88 -15.25 4.75
C ASN A 36 3.32 -15.60 3.35
N MET A 37 4.10 -15.31 2.31
CA MET A 37 3.67 -15.52 0.92
C MET A 37 3.29 -16.97 0.62
N THR A 38 4.00 -17.96 1.19
CA THR A 38 3.70 -19.38 1.00
C THR A 38 2.35 -19.76 1.61
N GLN A 39 2.05 -19.22 2.80
CA GLN A 39 0.76 -19.42 3.46
C GLN A 39 -0.38 -18.74 2.69
N GLN A 40 -0.15 -17.55 2.14
CA GLN A 40 -1.13 -16.86 1.29
C GLN A 40 -1.43 -17.65 0.02
N LEU A 41 -0.39 -18.21 -0.60
CA LEU A 41 -0.55 -19.08 -1.77
C LEU A 41 -1.32 -20.36 -1.43
N ALA A 42 -0.98 -21.03 -0.34
CA ALA A 42 -1.68 -22.21 0.13
C ALA A 42 -3.16 -21.91 0.45
N HIS A 43 -3.44 -20.79 1.09
CA HIS A 43 -4.80 -20.33 1.37
C HIS A 43 -5.61 -20.08 0.08
N HIS A 44 -5.00 -19.48 -0.93
CA HIS A 44 -5.66 -19.21 -2.21
C HIS A 44 -6.06 -20.51 -2.94
N THR A 45 -5.29 -21.58 -2.79
CA THR A 45 -5.51 -22.85 -3.49
C THR A 45 -6.30 -23.89 -2.71
N VAL A 46 -6.48 -23.72 -1.41
CA VAL A 46 -7.12 -24.72 -0.53
C VAL A 46 -8.57 -25.06 -0.94
N ASN A 47 -9.25 -24.15 -1.59
CA ASN A 47 -10.61 -24.32 -2.10
C ASN A 47 -10.68 -24.86 -3.55
N GLY A 48 -9.55 -25.32 -4.11
CA GLY A 48 -9.48 -25.84 -5.47
C GLY A 48 -9.23 -24.77 -6.55
N CYS A 49 -8.92 -23.54 -6.18
CA CYS A 49 -8.55 -22.50 -7.14
C CYS A 49 -7.19 -22.82 -7.77
N ASN A 50 -7.13 -22.98 -9.08
CA ASN A 50 -5.91 -23.26 -9.81
C ASN A 50 -5.09 -21.98 -10.01
N ILE A 51 -3.77 -22.11 -9.80
CA ILE A 51 -2.81 -21.04 -10.10
C ILE A 51 -2.15 -21.35 -11.44
N ARG A 52 -1.96 -20.30 -12.25
CA ARG A 52 -1.31 -20.35 -13.54
C ARG A 52 -0.06 -19.50 -13.56
N CYS A 53 0.90 -19.84 -14.42
CA CYS A 53 2.03 -18.95 -14.70
C CYS A 53 1.53 -17.59 -15.19
N GLY A 54 2.02 -16.51 -14.56
CA GLY A 54 1.59 -15.14 -14.87
C GLY A 54 0.49 -14.59 -13.99
N ASP A 55 -0.10 -15.38 -13.09
CA ASP A 55 -1.06 -14.86 -12.11
C ASP A 55 -0.39 -13.86 -11.16
N MET A 56 -1.03 -12.72 -11.00
CA MET A 56 -0.59 -11.69 -10.06
C MET A 56 -1.26 -11.92 -8.70
N MET A 57 -0.43 -12.13 -7.68
CA MET A 57 -0.87 -12.37 -6.31
C MET A 57 -0.66 -11.11 -5.47
N ALA A 58 -1.62 -10.79 -4.62
CA ALA A 58 -1.53 -9.66 -3.71
C ALA A 58 -1.80 -10.09 -2.26
N SER A 59 -1.08 -9.48 -1.32
CA SER A 59 -1.27 -9.72 0.11
C SER A 59 -2.51 -9.03 0.69
N GLY A 60 -3.09 -8.09 -0.05
CA GLY A 60 -4.05 -7.15 0.50
C GLY A 60 -3.39 -6.03 1.31
N THR A 61 -4.20 -5.30 2.07
CA THR A 61 -3.78 -4.16 2.88
C THR A 61 -2.71 -4.54 3.90
N ILE A 62 -1.68 -3.70 4.04
CA ILE A 62 -0.60 -3.89 5.02
C ILE A 62 -0.63 -2.71 5.98
N SER A 63 -1.22 -2.93 7.14
CA SER A 63 -1.31 -1.93 8.21
C SER A 63 -0.34 -2.25 9.34
N GLY A 64 0.38 -1.24 9.81
CA GLY A 64 1.21 -1.32 11.00
C GLY A 64 0.45 -0.87 12.25
N PRO A 65 1.06 -0.98 13.45
CA PRO A 65 0.40 -0.71 14.72
C PRO A 65 0.32 0.78 15.07
N GLN A 66 0.98 1.65 14.32
CA GLN A 66 1.10 3.07 14.64
C GLN A 66 0.29 3.93 13.68
N GLU A 67 -0.19 5.06 14.16
CA GLU A 67 -0.76 6.11 13.31
C GLU A 67 0.27 6.51 12.23
N GLY A 68 -0.20 6.68 10.99
CA GLY A 68 0.69 6.89 9.83
C GLY A 68 1.27 5.61 9.20
N SER A 69 0.95 4.42 9.75
CA SER A 69 1.33 3.13 9.15
C SER A 69 0.14 2.29 8.68
N TYR A 70 -1.06 2.87 8.67
CA TYR A 70 -2.27 2.19 8.20
C TYR A 70 -2.29 2.09 6.68
N GLY A 71 -2.79 0.99 6.15
CA GLY A 71 -2.71 0.65 4.73
C GLY A 71 -3.92 1.05 3.90
N SER A 72 -4.97 1.62 4.49
CA SER A 72 -6.16 2.04 3.79
C SER A 72 -6.67 3.40 4.26
N MET A 73 -7.31 4.16 3.35
CA MET A 73 -7.95 5.43 3.71
C MET A 73 -9.08 5.24 4.74
N LEU A 74 -9.74 4.08 4.73
CA LEU A 74 -10.76 3.75 5.73
C LEU A 74 -10.21 3.76 7.15
N GLU A 75 -9.00 3.26 7.34
CA GLU A 75 -8.30 3.26 8.64
C GLU A 75 -7.73 4.64 8.94
N ILE A 76 -7.03 5.26 7.97
CA ILE A 76 -6.37 6.57 8.13
C ILE A 76 -7.37 7.66 8.48
N ALA A 77 -8.48 7.72 7.77
CA ALA A 77 -9.54 8.71 7.96
C ALA A 77 -10.64 8.28 8.95
N TRP A 78 -10.46 7.17 9.68
CA TRP A 78 -11.43 6.63 10.66
C TRP A 78 -12.85 6.58 10.09
N LYS A 79 -13.01 5.89 8.97
CA LYS A 79 -14.28 5.82 8.21
C LYS A 79 -14.80 7.20 7.76
N GLY A 80 -13.91 8.13 7.48
CA GLY A 80 -14.25 9.48 7.02
C GLY A 80 -14.52 10.50 8.12
N THR A 81 -14.35 10.13 9.40
CA THR A 81 -14.61 11.04 10.53
C THR A 81 -13.40 11.92 10.89
N LYS A 82 -12.18 11.53 10.43
CA LYS A 82 -10.92 12.24 10.69
C LYS A 82 -10.28 12.61 9.33
N PRO A 83 -10.56 13.80 8.78
CA PRO A 83 -9.95 14.20 7.51
C PRO A 83 -8.44 14.31 7.59
N VAL A 84 -7.77 13.95 6.51
CA VAL A 84 -6.32 14.03 6.34
C VAL A 84 -5.99 15.32 5.58
N ALA A 85 -5.13 16.17 6.14
CA ALA A 85 -4.68 17.38 5.46
C ALA A 85 -3.71 17.03 4.32
N MET A 86 -3.92 17.62 3.16
CA MET A 86 -3.05 17.50 2.00
C MET A 86 -2.07 18.67 1.93
N ALA A 87 -1.00 18.52 1.15
CA ALA A 87 0.05 19.54 1.00
C ALA A 87 -0.48 20.86 0.41
N ASP A 88 -1.53 20.79 -0.41
CA ASP A 88 -2.21 21.96 -0.99
C ASP A 88 -3.20 22.65 -0.04
N GLY A 89 -3.30 22.23 1.20
CA GLY A 89 -4.24 22.75 2.21
C GLY A 89 -5.65 22.18 2.12
N THR A 90 -5.94 21.34 1.13
CA THR A 90 -7.24 20.62 1.05
C THR A 90 -7.26 19.46 2.05
N GLN A 91 -8.41 18.82 2.18
CA GLN A 91 -8.60 17.67 3.05
C GLN A 91 -9.14 16.48 2.27
N ARG A 92 -8.74 15.28 2.71
CA ARG A 92 -9.25 14.03 2.16
C ARG A 92 -9.75 13.11 3.28
N THR A 93 -10.95 12.59 3.11
CA THR A 93 -11.45 11.44 3.87
C THR A 93 -11.32 10.16 3.05
N PHE A 94 -11.48 10.28 1.74
CA PHE A 94 -11.28 9.24 0.73
C PHE A 94 -10.62 9.86 -0.50
N ILE A 95 -10.14 9.02 -1.40
CA ILE A 95 -9.57 9.43 -2.69
C ILE A 95 -10.69 9.99 -3.57
N LEU A 96 -10.41 11.07 -4.29
CA LEU A 96 -11.35 11.73 -5.20
C LEU A 96 -10.87 11.59 -6.66
N ASP A 97 -11.79 11.82 -7.59
CA ASP A 97 -11.47 11.91 -9.00
C ASP A 97 -10.43 13.01 -9.27
N GLY A 98 -9.39 12.65 -10.03
CA GLY A 98 -8.26 13.51 -10.30
C GLY A 98 -7.08 13.34 -9.34
N ASP A 99 -7.29 12.73 -8.16
CA ASP A 99 -6.18 12.39 -7.28
C ASP A 99 -5.30 11.30 -7.90
N THR A 100 -4.01 11.36 -7.66
CA THR A 100 -3.05 10.33 -8.05
C THR A 100 -2.53 9.60 -6.79
N VAL A 101 -2.68 8.29 -6.76
CA VAL A 101 -2.08 7.45 -5.72
C VAL A 101 -0.68 7.06 -6.17
N VAL A 102 0.30 7.33 -5.33
CA VAL A 102 1.71 7.03 -5.59
C VAL A 102 2.23 6.07 -4.54
N MET A 103 2.67 4.90 -4.98
CA MET A 103 3.21 3.87 -4.11
C MET A 103 4.70 3.66 -4.40
N ARG A 104 5.50 3.60 -3.33
CA ARG A 104 6.92 3.32 -3.39
C ARG A 104 7.28 2.25 -2.37
N GLY A 105 8.31 1.49 -2.68
CA GLY A 105 8.81 0.49 -1.76
C GLY A 105 10.29 0.21 -1.98
N TYR A 106 10.92 -0.25 -0.93
CA TYR A 106 12.30 -0.73 -0.99
C TYR A 106 12.57 -1.81 0.05
N ALA A 107 13.55 -2.65 -0.24
CA ALA A 107 14.15 -3.56 0.72
C ALA A 107 15.54 -3.07 1.07
N GLU A 108 15.90 -3.16 2.36
CA GLU A 108 17.23 -2.75 2.82
C GLU A 108 17.80 -3.77 3.79
N ARG A 109 19.08 -4.13 3.60
CA ARG A 109 19.81 -5.01 4.51
C ARG A 109 21.30 -4.74 4.40
N ASN A 110 21.98 -4.61 5.55
CA ASN A 110 23.44 -4.44 5.64
C ASN A 110 23.96 -3.28 4.78
N GLY A 111 23.25 -2.15 4.73
CA GLY A 111 23.62 -0.99 3.92
C GLY A 111 23.32 -1.12 2.42
N ILE A 112 22.81 -2.25 1.96
CA ILE A 112 22.38 -2.44 0.58
C ILE A 112 20.87 -2.19 0.48
N ARG A 113 20.48 -1.26 -0.40
CA ARG A 113 19.09 -0.91 -0.66
C ARG A 113 18.70 -1.28 -2.09
N ILE A 114 17.55 -1.93 -2.24
CA ILE A 114 16.94 -2.28 -3.52
C ILE A 114 15.55 -1.64 -3.57
N GLY A 115 15.35 -0.70 -4.50
CA GLY A 115 14.06 -0.07 -4.76
C GLY A 115 13.19 -0.94 -5.66
N PHE A 116 11.86 -0.82 -5.50
CA PHE A 116 10.87 -1.51 -6.35
C PHE A 116 10.30 -0.61 -7.45
N GLY A 117 10.84 0.60 -7.60
CA GLY A 117 10.31 1.61 -8.52
C GLY A 117 9.14 2.38 -7.93
N VAL A 118 8.42 3.05 -8.80
CA VAL A 118 7.23 3.84 -8.47
C VAL A 118 6.03 3.23 -9.18
N CYS A 119 4.95 3.01 -8.44
CA CYS A 119 3.65 2.69 -8.99
C CYS A 119 2.73 3.90 -8.75
N ALA A 120 2.30 4.56 -9.80
CA ALA A 120 1.44 5.73 -9.73
C ALA A 120 0.24 5.56 -10.67
N GLY A 121 -0.95 5.93 -10.19
CA GLY A 121 -2.17 5.87 -10.98
C GLY A 121 -3.14 6.98 -10.57
N GLN A 122 -3.67 7.68 -11.56
CA GLN A 122 -4.70 8.70 -11.34
C GLN A 122 -6.09 8.07 -11.30
N VAL A 123 -6.91 8.52 -10.36
CA VAL A 123 -8.33 8.17 -10.28
C VAL A 123 -9.07 8.99 -11.34
N LEU A 124 -9.75 8.31 -12.24
CA LEU A 124 -10.55 8.93 -13.28
C LEU A 124 -12.04 8.95 -12.86
N PRO A 125 -12.83 9.90 -13.38
CA PRO A 125 -14.27 9.85 -13.21
C PRO A 125 -14.87 8.54 -13.72
N SER A 126 -16.02 8.15 -13.17
CA SER A 126 -16.76 7.00 -13.69
C SER A 126 -17.09 7.21 -15.17
N VAL A 127 -17.00 6.14 -15.95
CA VAL A 127 -17.55 6.12 -17.32
C VAL A 127 -19.04 5.85 -17.24
N ASP A 128 -19.82 6.67 -17.95
CA ASP A 128 -21.29 6.49 -18.08
C ASP A 128 -21.60 5.30 -18.99
#